data_acaf55729d42cbb02ec0f39610b29836
#
_entry.id   acaf55729d42cbb02ec0f39610b29836
#
_cell.length_a   1.000
_cell.length_b   1.000
_cell.length_c   1.000
_cell.angle_alpha   90.00
_cell.angle_beta   90.00
_cell.angle_gamma   90.00
#
_symmetry.space_group_name_H-M   'P 1'
#
loop_
_entity.id
_entity.type
_entity.pdbx_description
1 polymer ?
#
loop_
_entity_poly.entity_id
_entity_poly.type
_entity_poly.pdbx_seq_one_letter_code
_entity_poly.pdbx_strand_id
1 'polypeptide(L)'
;MVPAAFVLGKDAEVLDVCGPLEVFAGAVTKDGKQLFAPYMVAATKDPVTIGGRMKVVPDHDFKTAPQPKVIVIPAMDTSAASLEMCDWIRAASKTTDVTMSICNGAFVLAKTGLLNGKSATAHHGGYFGFAALYPEVHLRRGARFVEEGNLASSGGISSGIDLALRVVERYVGRDLTDQVIDGIEYQGKGWLNPDSNESFAKMPELLGAHPICPVCLMGADRTISSNYKGNTYYFCSTDHKDMFQKHTDVFDRFLAEDAVAAN
;
A
#
# COMPACT_ATOMS: atom_id res chain seq x y z
N MET A 1 -20.90 14.09 -7.23
CA MET A 1 -20.02 12.91 -7.11
C MET A 1 -18.69 13.33 -6.54
N VAL A 2 -18.04 12.50 -5.72
CA VAL A 2 -16.74 12.71 -5.11
C VAL A 2 -15.66 12.31 -6.12
N PRO A 3 -14.79 13.21 -6.61
CA PRO A 3 -13.73 12.85 -7.56
C PRO A 3 -12.68 11.98 -6.87
N ALA A 4 -12.42 10.78 -7.41
CA ALA A 4 -11.47 9.82 -6.88
C ALA A 4 -10.38 9.50 -7.92
N ALA A 5 -9.17 9.99 -7.70
CA ALA A 5 -8.04 9.80 -8.59
C ALA A 5 -7.30 8.51 -8.28
N PHE A 6 -7.13 7.64 -9.26
CA PHE A 6 -6.28 6.46 -9.20
C PHE A 6 -4.96 6.75 -9.92
N VAL A 7 -3.88 6.80 -9.16
CA VAL A 7 -2.55 7.11 -9.71
C VAL A 7 -1.98 5.87 -10.38
N LEU A 8 -1.69 5.96 -11.68
CA LEU A 8 -1.11 4.86 -12.42
C LEU A 8 0.38 5.06 -12.67
N GLY A 9 1.13 4.01 -12.42
CA GLY A 9 2.53 3.86 -12.81
C GLY A 9 2.75 2.49 -13.45
N LYS A 10 3.91 2.33 -14.08
CA LYS A 10 4.30 1.05 -14.66
C LYS A 10 4.24 -0.07 -13.60
N ASP A 11 3.74 -1.24 -14.01
CA ASP A 11 3.60 -2.44 -13.18
C ASP A 11 2.76 -2.22 -11.89
N ALA A 12 1.82 -1.24 -11.92
CA ALA A 12 0.87 -1.07 -10.81
C ALA A 12 0.11 -2.38 -10.55
N GLU A 13 -0.03 -2.74 -9.27
CA GLU A 13 -0.71 -3.99 -8.87
C GLU A 13 -2.20 -3.92 -9.24
N VAL A 14 -2.66 -4.91 -10.01
CA VAL A 14 -4.03 -4.89 -10.60
C VAL A 14 -5.09 -4.78 -9.52
N LEU A 15 -5.01 -5.57 -8.45
CA LEU A 15 -6.06 -5.57 -7.43
C LEU A 15 -6.01 -4.32 -6.56
N ASP A 16 -4.84 -3.68 -6.40
CA ASP A 16 -4.71 -2.40 -5.71
C ASP A 16 -5.46 -1.27 -6.46
N VAL A 17 -5.59 -1.42 -7.79
CA VAL A 17 -6.38 -0.50 -8.63
C VAL A 17 -7.83 -0.95 -8.68
N CYS A 18 -8.10 -2.19 -9.15
CA CYS A 18 -9.45 -2.65 -9.48
C CYS A 18 -10.29 -2.93 -8.22
N GLY A 19 -9.69 -3.35 -7.10
CA GLY A 19 -10.42 -3.60 -5.86
C GLY A 19 -11.11 -2.36 -5.31
N PRO A 20 -10.38 -1.27 -5.00
CA PRO A 20 -10.98 0.00 -4.59
C PRO A 20 -11.87 0.64 -5.67
N LEU A 21 -11.51 0.47 -6.95
CA LEU A 21 -12.33 0.97 -8.06
C LEU A 21 -13.73 0.37 -8.02
N GLU A 22 -13.85 -0.95 -7.85
CA GLU A 22 -15.13 -1.66 -7.76
C GLU A 22 -15.95 -1.20 -6.55
N VAL A 23 -15.30 -1.04 -5.38
CA VAL A 23 -15.96 -0.52 -4.18
C VAL A 23 -16.52 0.89 -4.42
N PHE A 24 -15.74 1.78 -5.06
CA PHE A 24 -16.21 3.15 -5.34
C PHE A 24 -17.24 3.19 -6.44
N ALA A 25 -17.14 2.32 -7.45
CA ALA A 25 -18.13 2.18 -8.50
C ALA A 25 -19.47 1.63 -7.99
N GLY A 26 -19.46 0.76 -6.98
CA GLY A 26 -20.66 0.23 -6.34
C GLY A 26 -21.29 1.18 -5.32
N ALA A 27 -20.61 2.25 -4.90
CA ALA A 27 -21.10 3.13 -3.86
C ALA A 27 -22.14 4.13 -4.38
N VAL A 28 -23.35 4.05 -3.83
CA VAL A 28 -24.47 4.95 -4.16
C VAL A 28 -24.95 5.70 -2.92
N THR A 29 -25.58 6.85 -3.11
CA THR A 29 -26.23 7.63 -2.07
C THR A 29 -27.64 7.08 -1.77
N LYS A 30 -28.29 7.54 -0.69
CA LYS A 30 -29.64 7.11 -0.31
C LYS A 30 -30.68 7.31 -1.42
N ASP A 31 -30.50 8.28 -2.29
CA ASP A 31 -31.37 8.56 -3.44
C ASP A 31 -30.92 7.83 -4.72
N GLY A 32 -30.03 6.83 -4.60
CA GLY A 32 -29.59 5.96 -5.71
C GLY A 32 -28.61 6.60 -6.69
N LYS A 33 -28.02 7.76 -6.35
CA LYS A 33 -27.03 8.40 -7.22
C LYS A 33 -25.64 7.89 -6.92
N GLN A 34 -24.81 7.79 -7.97
CA GLN A 34 -23.40 7.46 -7.85
C GLN A 34 -22.71 8.41 -6.87
N LEU A 35 -22.03 7.86 -5.85
CA LEU A 35 -21.32 8.66 -4.86
C LEU A 35 -19.97 9.16 -5.37
N PHE A 36 -19.15 8.28 -5.91
CA PHE A 36 -17.82 8.62 -6.42
C PHE A 36 -17.80 8.78 -7.94
N ALA A 37 -16.85 9.59 -8.41
CA ALA A 37 -16.46 9.71 -9.81
C ALA A 37 -14.98 9.30 -9.93
N PRO A 38 -14.67 7.98 -10.01
CA PRO A 38 -13.30 7.52 -10.17
C PRO A 38 -12.76 7.88 -11.54
N TYR A 39 -11.46 8.23 -11.60
CA TYR A 39 -10.73 8.45 -12.83
C TYR A 39 -9.27 8.04 -12.68
N MET A 40 -8.64 7.68 -13.78
CA MET A 40 -7.24 7.28 -13.85
C MET A 40 -6.36 8.47 -14.20
N VAL A 41 -5.24 8.64 -13.48
CA VAL A 41 -4.27 9.71 -13.74
C VAL A 41 -2.85 9.15 -13.80
N ALA A 42 -2.06 9.59 -14.77
CA ALA A 42 -0.66 9.21 -14.95
C ALA A 42 0.19 10.40 -15.44
N ALA A 43 1.47 10.17 -15.74
CA ALA A 43 2.35 11.19 -16.29
C ALA A 43 1.89 11.69 -17.68
N THR A 44 1.34 10.78 -18.50
CA THR A 44 0.78 11.06 -19.81
C THR A 44 -0.55 10.31 -19.97
N LYS A 45 -1.29 10.61 -21.04
CA LYS A 45 -2.49 9.86 -21.42
C LYS A 45 -2.21 8.59 -22.23
N ASP A 46 -0.95 8.25 -22.44
CA ASP A 46 -0.58 7.02 -23.12
C ASP A 46 -0.95 5.80 -22.26
N PRO A 47 -1.27 4.65 -22.88
CA PRO A 47 -1.60 3.44 -22.15
C PRO A 47 -0.48 3.01 -21.19
N VAL A 48 -0.79 2.86 -19.93
CA VAL A 48 0.11 2.33 -18.90
C VAL A 48 -0.06 0.81 -18.82
N THR A 49 1.03 0.07 -18.90
CA THR A 49 1.01 -1.38 -18.63
C THR A 49 1.14 -1.59 -17.12
N ILE A 50 0.15 -2.22 -16.55
CA ILE A 50 0.09 -2.61 -15.14
C ILE A 50 0.28 -4.12 -14.98
N GLY A 51 0.19 -4.65 -13.76
CA GLY A 51 0.34 -6.07 -13.45
C GLY A 51 -0.50 -6.96 -14.35
N GLY A 52 -0.11 -8.23 -14.52
CA GLY A 52 -0.78 -9.16 -15.42
C GLY A 52 -0.77 -8.74 -16.91
N ARG A 53 0.07 -7.77 -17.28
CA ARG A 53 0.18 -7.20 -18.63
C ARG A 53 -1.09 -6.44 -19.09
N MET A 54 -1.95 -6.07 -18.16
CA MET A 54 -3.13 -5.26 -18.44
C MET A 54 -2.71 -3.85 -18.86
N LYS A 55 -3.37 -3.30 -19.86
CA LYS A 55 -3.16 -1.92 -20.32
C LYS A 55 -4.33 -1.07 -19.88
N VAL A 56 -4.04 0.03 -19.21
CA VAL A 56 -5.03 1.01 -18.79
C VAL A 56 -4.72 2.35 -19.45
N VAL A 57 -5.73 2.96 -20.07
CA VAL A 57 -5.62 4.31 -20.64
C VAL A 57 -6.01 5.31 -19.55
N PRO A 58 -5.11 6.22 -19.13
CA PRO A 58 -5.46 7.25 -18.17
C PRO A 58 -6.47 8.26 -18.75
N ASP A 59 -7.43 8.68 -17.93
CA ASP A 59 -8.38 9.75 -18.31
C ASP A 59 -7.66 11.11 -18.40
N HIS A 60 -6.69 11.31 -17.49
CA HIS A 60 -5.96 12.57 -17.33
C HIS A 60 -4.47 12.35 -17.18
N ASP A 61 -3.69 13.33 -17.55
CA ASP A 61 -2.33 13.50 -17.08
C ASP A 61 -2.30 14.39 -15.80
N PHE A 62 -1.14 14.47 -15.12
CA PHE A 62 -1.01 15.26 -13.89
C PHE A 62 -1.29 16.77 -14.09
N LYS A 63 -1.23 17.29 -15.33
CA LYS A 63 -1.45 18.71 -15.62
C LYS A 63 -2.93 19.03 -15.85
N THR A 64 -3.68 18.04 -16.33
CA THR A 64 -5.09 18.21 -16.71
C THR A 64 -6.07 17.54 -15.76
N ALA A 65 -5.57 16.76 -14.78
CA ALA A 65 -6.40 16.08 -13.81
C ALA A 65 -7.23 17.06 -12.97
N PRO A 66 -8.54 16.83 -12.82
CA PRO A 66 -9.35 17.61 -11.90
C PRO A 66 -8.88 17.40 -10.46
N GLN A 67 -9.14 18.38 -9.58
CA GLN A 67 -8.78 18.27 -8.17
C GLN A 67 -9.53 17.10 -7.51
N PRO A 68 -8.84 16.07 -7.00
CA PRO A 68 -9.49 14.94 -6.35
C PRO A 68 -9.91 15.27 -4.91
N LYS A 69 -10.90 14.51 -4.43
CA LYS A 69 -11.24 14.40 -3.02
C LYS A 69 -10.69 13.13 -2.39
N VAL A 70 -10.49 12.11 -3.21
CA VAL A 70 -9.80 10.86 -2.82
C VAL A 70 -8.66 10.61 -3.80
N ILE A 71 -7.48 10.24 -3.28
CA ILE A 71 -6.35 9.75 -4.07
C ILE A 71 -6.10 8.30 -3.67
N VAL A 72 -6.00 7.41 -4.65
CA VAL A 72 -5.62 6.00 -4.48
C VAL A 72 -4.25 5.78 -5.13
N ILE A 73 -3.30 5.31 -4.34
CA ILE A 73 -1.92 5.06 -4.75
C ILE A 73 -1.65 3.55 -4.64
N PRO A 74 -1.72 2.79 -5.73
CA PRO A 74 -1.42 1.36 -5.74
C PRO A 74 0.09 1.09 -5.58
N ALA A 75 0.46 -0.14 -5.24
CA ALA A 75 1.82 -0.62 -5.45
C ALA A 75 2.18 -0.51 -6.92
N MET A 76 3.40 -0.10 -7.22
CA MET A 76 3.92 0.00 -8.59
C MET A 76 5.44 -0.13 -8.57
N ASP A 77 6.07 -0.25 -9.72
CA ASP A 77 7.51 -0.11 -9.85
C ASP A 77 7.94 1.24 -9.22
N THR A 78 8.78 1.18 -8.18
CA THR A 78 9.22 2.38 -7.46
C THR A 78 10.01 3.35 -8.34
N SER A 79 10.60 2.87 -9.44
CA SER A 79 11.23 3.71 -10.46
C SER A 79 10.22 4.54 -11.24
N ALA A 80 8.96 4.07 -11.34
CA ALA A 80 7.86 4.79 -11.97
C ALA A 80 7.36 5.98 -11.11
N ALA A 81 7.66 6.00 -9.81
CA ALA A 81 7.32 7.10 -8.92
C ALA A 81 8.22 8.32 -9.20
N SER A 82 7.94 9.02 -10.29
CA SER A 82 8.68 10.22 -10.71
C SER A 82 8.52 11.37 -9.71
N LEU A 83 9.42 12.37 -9.80
CA LEU A 83 9.27 13.60 -9.03
C LEU A 83 7.95 14.32 -9.35
N GLU A 84 7.55 14.35 -10.64
CA GLU A 84 6.29 14.95 -11.07
C GLU A 84 5.07 14.26 -10.41
N MET A 85 5.06 12.92 -10.34
CA MET A 85 4.02 12.18 -9.63
C MET A 85 3.98 12.55 -8.14
N CYS A 86 5.15 12.55 -7.48
CA CYS A 86 5.23 12.90 -6.06
C CYS A 86 4.78 14.34 -5.79
N ASP A 87 5.15 15.28 -6.64
CA ASP A 87 4.75 16.69 -6.53
C ASP A 87 3.25 16.85 -6.73
N TRP A 88 2.66 16.16 -7.72
CA TRP A 88 1.23 16.17 -7.94
C TRP A 88 0.47 15.60 -6.73
N ILE A 89 0.88 14.43 -6.21
CA ILE A 89 0.27 13.84 -5.02
C ILE A 89 0.36 14.81 -3.84
N ARG A 90 1.53 15.40 -3.60
CA ARG A 90 1.75 16.36 -2.51
C ARG A 90 0.88 17.61 -2.64
N ALA A 91 0.73 18.12 -3.85
CA ALA A 91 -0.09 19.30 -4.11
C ALA A 91 -1.58 19.00 -3.94
N ALA A 92 -2.05 17.89 -4.55
CA ALA A 92 -3.45 17.49 -4.52
C ALA A 92 -3.91 17.09 -3.10
N SER A 93 -3.06 16.43 -2.32
CA SER A 93 -3.38 15.97 -0.96
C SER A 93 -3.70 17.09 0.04
N LYS A 94 -3.36 18.34 -0.28
CA LYS A 94 -3.67 19.47 0.59
C LYS A 94 -5.18 19.75 0.73
N THR A 95 -5.97 19.27 -0.22
CA THR A 95 -7.42 19.51 -0.28
C THR A 95 -8.24 18.25 -0.46
N THR A 96 -7.58 17.06 -0.39
CA THR A 96 -8.27 15.78 -0.37
C THR A 96 -8.87 15.50 1.00
N ASP A 97 -9.98 14.80 1.01
CA ASP A 97 -10.55 14.24 2.23
C ASP A 97 -9.79 12.97 2.63
N VAL A 98 -9.28 12.20 1.64
CA VAL A 98 -8.43 11.01 1.86
C VAL A 98 -7.39 10.87 0.76
N THR A 99 -6.12 10.71 1.15
CA THR A 99 -5.04 10.23 0.29
C THR A 99 -4.60 8.85 0.82
N MET A 100 -4.92 7.79 0.09
CA MET A 100 -4.70 6.42 0.52
C MET A 100 -3.65 5.71 -0.33
N SER A 101 -2.76 4.98 0.33
CA SER A 101 -1.84 4.04 -0.32
C SER A 101 -2.23 2.60 -0.03
N ILE A 102 -2.00 1.71 -0.98
CA ILE A 102 -2.32 0.29 -0.88
C ILE A 102 -1.03 -0.49 -1.09
N CYS A 103 -0.82 -1.52 -0.26
CA CYS A 103 0.33 -2.42 -0.43
C CYS A 103 1.66 -1.62 -0.38
N ASN A 104 2.55 -1.84 -1.34
CA ASN A 104 3.79 -1.08 -1.49
C ASN A 104 3.58 0.30 -2.15
N GLY A 105 2.37 0.73 -2.45
CA GLY A 105 2.05 2.13 -2.74
C GLY A 105 2.43 3.08 -1.60
N ALA A 106 2.58 2.54 -0.39
CA ALA A 106 3.11 3.26 0.77
C ALA A 106 4.51 3.85 0.52
N PHE A 107 5.36 3.20 -0.28
CA PHE A 107 6.68 3.73 -0.67
C PHE A 107 6.55 4.99 -1.52
N VAL A 108 5.57 5.02 -2.44
CA VAL A 108 5.29 6.21 -3.25
C VAL A 108 4.79 7.35 -2.36
N LEU A 109 3.86 7.06 -1.45
CA LEU A 109 3.33 8.06 -0.52
C LEU A 109 4.42 8.56 0.44
N ALA A 110 5.28 7.68 0.98
CA ALA A 110 6.40 8.08 1.83
C ALA A 110 7.43 8.93 1.09
N LYS A 111 7.70 8.64 -0.19
CA LYS A 111 8.60 9.43 -1.06
C LYS A 111 8.12 10.89 -1.22
N THR A 112 6.82 11.15 -1.07
CA THR A 112 6.31 12.54 -1.06
C THR A 112 6.69 13.32 0.20
N GLY A 113 7.13 12.67 1.28
CA GLY A 113 7.37 13.25 2.59
C GLY A 113 6.10 13.45 3.45
N LEU A 114 4.91 13.14 2.93
CA LEU A 114 3.64 13.33 3.65
C LEU A 114 3.50 12.42 4.88
N LEU A 115 4.19 11.27 4.88
CA LEU A 115 4.15 10.31 6.00
C LEU A 115 5.18 10.58 7.10
N ASN A 116 6.06 11.57 6.97
CA ASN A 116 7.08 11.86 7.99
C ASN A 116 6.41 12.18 9.33
N GLY A 117 6.83 11.49 10.40
CA GLY A 117 6.27 11.59 11.75
C GLY A 117 4.86 11.02 11.90
N LYS A 118 4.36 10.27 10.93
CA LYS A 118 3.02 9.68 10.93
C LYS A 118 3.07 8.16 10.95
N SER A 119 1.98 7.55 11.38
CA SER A 119 1.80 6.10 11.34
C SER A 119 1.35 5.64 9.96
N ALA A 120 1.92 4.54 9.47
CA ALA A 120 1.52 3.91 8.21
C ALA A 120 1.79 2.41 8.22
N THR A 121 1.17 1.68 7.31
CA THR A 121 1.47 0.28 7.02
C THR A 121 1.76 0.10 5.53
N ALA A 122 2.29 -1.07 5.17
CA ALA A 122 2.60 -1.49 3.81
C ALA A 122 2.33 -2.99 3.64
N HIS A 123 2.62 -3.55 2.50
CA HIS A 123 2.69 -5.00 2.33
C HIS A 123 3.76 -5.60 3.25
N HIS A 124 3.46 -6.73 3.91
CA HIS A 124 4.38 -7.35 4.87
C HIS A 124 5.76 -7.68 4.28
N GLY A 125 5.83 -8.10 3.01
CA GLY A 125 7.08 -8.31 2.30
C GLY A 125 7.86 -7.01 2.01
N GLY A 126 7.28 -5.84 2.26
CA GLY A 126 7.93 -4.54 2.13
C GLY A 126 8.38 -3.92 3.45
N TYR A 127 8.02 -4.50 4.60
CA TYR A 127 8.25 -3.86 5.91
C TYR A 127 9.70 -3.49 6.16
N PHE A 128 10.64 -4.41 5.90
CA PHE A 128 12.06 -4.14 6.11
C PHE A 128 12.54 -2.96 5.25
N GLY A 129 12.29 -3.03 3.95
CA GLY A 129 12.70 -1.95 3.03
C GLY A 129 12.02 -0.62 3.35
N PHE A 130 10.74 -0.65 3.74
CA PHE A 130 10.01 0.56 4.13
C PHE A 130 10.61 1.21 5.37
N ALA A 131 10.86 0.43 6.43
CA ALA A 131 11.46 0.94 7.66
C ALA A 131 12.93 1.41 7.47
N ALA A 132 13.67 0.77 6.57
CA ALA A 132 15.05 1.14 6.24
C ALA A 132 15.13 2.46 5.46
N LEU A 133 14.22 2.65 4.49
CA LEU A 133 14.24 3.82 3.61
C LEU A 133 13.51 5.03 4.18
N TYR A 134 12.53 4.81 5.05
CA TYR A 134 11.69 5.87 5.64
C TYR A 134 11.65 5.78 7.17
N PRO A 135 12.79 5.96 7.85
CA PRO A 135 12.88 5.79 9.31
C PRO A 135 12.03 6.78 10.11
N GLU A 136 11.61 7.88 9.49
CA GLU A 136 10.73 8.88 10.13
C GLU A 136 9.25 8.45 10.13
N VAL A 137 8.89 7.38 9.40
CA VAL A 137 7.52 6.86 9.38
C VAL A 137 7.35 5.81 10.47
N HIS A 138 6.30 5.93 11.27
CA HIS A 138 5.97 4.95 12.30
C HIS A 138 5.29 3.73 11.67
N LEU A 139 6.09 2.77 11.21
CA LEU A 139 5.56 1.56 10.57
C LEU A 139 4.74 0.73 11.56
N ARG A 140 3.48 0.45 11.20
CA ARG A 140 2.57 -0.46 11.91
C ARG A 140 2.56 -1.81 11.22
N ARG A 141 3.43 -2.74 11.65
CA ARG A 141 3.47 -4.12 11.14
C ARG A 141 2.19 -4.85 11.58
N GLY A 142 1.61 -5.64 10.67
CA GLY A 142 0.39 -6.39 10.95
C GLY A 142 -0.91 -5.58 10.95
N ALA A 143 -0.86 -4.27 10.68
CA ALA A 143 -2.06 -3.51 10.46
C ALA A 143 -2.69 -3.85 9.09
N ARG A 144 -4.00 -4.07 9.07
CA ARG A 144 -4.79 -4.19 7.84
C ARG A 144 -4.85 -2.86 7.13
N PHE A 145 -5.08 -1.80 7.91
CA PHE A 145 -5.00 -0.41 7.46
C PHE A 145 -4.65 0.51 8.63
N VAL A 146 -4.14 1.68 8.31
CA VAL A 146 -3.86 2.78 9.24
C VAL A 146 -4.49 4.05 8.68
N GLU A 147 -5.21 4.78 9.51
CA GLU A 147 -5.81 6.08 9.18
C GLU A 147 -5.15 7.16 10.04
N GLU A 148 -4.59 8.19 9.40
CA GLU A 148 -3.80 9.25 10.05
C GLU A 148 -4.22 10.62 9.47
N GLY A 149 -5.31 11.19 10.01
CA GLY A 149 -5.90 12.40 9.47
C GLY A 149 -6.53 12.19 8.09
N ASN A 150 -6.05 12.92 7.09
CA ASN A 150 -6.44 12.72 5.70
C ASN A 150 -5.53 11.74 4.93
N LEU A 151 -4.55 11.14 5.61
CA LEU A 151 -3.72 10.09 5.04
C LEU A 151 -4.22 8.73 5.50
N ALA A 152 -4.13 7.74 4.64
CA ALA A 152 -4.42 6.36 4.99
C ALA A 152 -3.48 5.41 4.26
N SER A 153 -3.23 4.25 4.83
CA SER A 153 -2.43 3.20 4.20
C SER A 153 -3.00 1.83 4.52
N SER A 154 -2.92 0.89 3.59
CA SER A 154 -3.32 -0.49 3.84
C SER A 154 -2.18 -1.47 3.59
N GLY A 155 -2.30 -2.63 4.21
CA GLY A 155 -1.44 -3.78 3.98
C GLY A 155 -1.56 -4.35 2.56
N GLY A 156 -1.14 -5.60 2.38
CA GLY A 156 -1.04 -6.23 1.07
C GLY A 156 -2.36 -6.38 0.34
N ILE A 157 -2.33 -6.07 -0.91
CA ILE A 157 -3.25 -6.29 -2.03
C ILE A 157 -4.74 -6.21 -1.65
N SER A 158 -5.34 -7.29 -1.12
CA SER A 158 -6.77 -7.34 -0.75
C SER A 158 -7.17 -6.36 0.36
N SER A 159 -6.21 -5.85 1.17
CA SER A 159 -6.46 -4.82 2.18
C SER A 159 -6.93 -3.50 1.59
N GLY A 160 -6.65 -3.27 0.29
CA GLY A 160 -7.14 -2.10 -0.44
C GLY A 160 -8.66 -2.04 -0.55
N ILE A 161 -9.32 -3.21 -0.66
CA ILE A 161 -10.79 -3.30 -0.66
C ILE A 161 -11.33 -2.86 0.72
N ASP A 162 -10.73 -3.35 1.81
CA ASP A 162 -11.14 -3.00 3.17
C ASP A 162 -10.95 -1.49 3.44
N LEU A 163 -9.83 -0.92 3.02
CA LEU A 163 -9.59 0.51 3.17
C LEU A 163 -10.57 1.34 2.31
N ALA A 164 -10.89 0.90 1.10
CA ALA A 164 -11.89 1.58 0.27
C ALA A 164 -13.28 1.56 0.91
N LEU A 165 -13.69 0.44 1.52
CA LEU A 165 -14.94 0.35 2.29
C LEU A 165 -14.93 1.30 3.50
N ARG A 166 -13.78 1.47 4.18
CA ARG A 166 -13.62 2.48 5.24
C ARG A 166 -13.81 3.90 4.71
N VAL A 167 -13.28 4.18 3.52
CA VAL A 167 -13.48 5.49 2.87
C VAL A 167 -14.95 5.70 2.54
N VAL A 168 -15.65 4.70 1.97
CA VAL A 168 -17.09 4.77 1.71
C VAL A 168 -17.86 5.07 3.00
N GLU A 169 -17.56 4.35 4.09
CA GLU A 169 -18.20 4.53 5.39
C GLU A 169 -18.06 5.97 5.93
N ARG A 170 -16.91 6.62 5.72
CA ARG A 170 -16.70 8.03 6.10
C ARG A 170 -17.67 8.98 5.39
N TYR A 171 -18.06 8.67 4.14
CA TYR A 171 -18.95 9.53 3.35
C TYR A 171 -20.43 9.26 3.59
N VAL A 172 -20.82 8.01 3.74
CA VAL A 172 -22.25 7.63 3.72
C VAL A 172 -22.71 6.81 4.94
N GLY A 173 -21.79 6.48 5.83
CA GLY A 173 -22.07 5.70 7.04
C GLY A 173 -22.22 4.20 6.78
N ARG A 174 -22.39 3.44 7.88
CA ARG A 174 -22.38 1.98 7.91
C ARG A 174 -23.43 1.35 7.00
N ASP A 175 -24.66 1.75 7.12
CA ASP A 175 -25.79 1.11 6.43
C ASP A 175 -25.64 1.09 4.90
N LEU A 176 -25.13 2.19 4.33
CA LEU A 176 -24.87 2.24 2.88
C LEU A 176 -23.59 1.51 2.48
N THR A 177 -22.61 1.44 3.37
CA THR A 177 -21.40 0.63 3.14
C THR A 177 -21.75 -0.85 3.13
N ASP A 178 -22.61 -1.32 4.02
CA ASP A 178 -23.10 -2.70 4.03
C ASP A 178 -23.83 -3.05 2.73
N GLN A 179 -24.59 -2.11 2.13
CA GLN A 179 -25.21 -2.30 0.81
C GLN A 179 -24.17 -2.45 -0.32
N VAL A 180 -23.05 -1.71 -0.25
CA VAL A 180 -21.93 -1.89 -1.21
C VAL A 180 -21.33 -3.28 -1.06
N ILE A 181 -21.09 -3.73 0.18
CA ILE A 181 -20.57 -5.06 0.50
C ILE A 181 -21.47 -6.16 -0.06
N ASP A 182 -22.77 -6.04 0.19
CA ASP A 182 -23.77 -6.99 -0.31
C ASP A 182 -23.82 -6.99 -1.86
N GLY A 183 -23.70 -5.81 -2.48
CA GLY A 183 -23.75 -5.65 -3.93
C GLY A 183 -22.55 -6.28 -4.66
N ILE A 184 -21.37 -6.28 -4.03
CA ILE A 184 -20.16 -6.93 -4.59
C ILE A 184 -19.90 -8.31 -3.97
N GLU A 185 -20.82 -8.83 -3.16
CA GLU A 185 -20.73 -10.12 -2.44
C GLU A 185 -19.42 -10.29 -1.65
N TYR A 186 -18.89 -9.20 -1.06
CA TYR A 186 -17.62 -9.24 -0.34
C TYR A 186 -17.76 -9.88 1.04
N GLN A 187 -17.09 -11.03 1.23
CA GLN A 187 -17.16 -11.80 2.47
C GLN A 187 -16.11 -11.38 3.52
N GLY A 188 -15.16 -10.50 3.15
CA GLY A 188 -14.12 -10.03 4.05
C GLY A 188 -14.67 -9.15 5.16
N LYS A 189 -14.06 -9.25 6.36
CA LYS A 189 -14.39 -8.42 7.52
C LYS A 189 -13.22 -7.58 8.00
N GLY A 190 -12.13 -7.51 7.20
CA GLY A 190 -10.92 -6.77 7.53
C GLY A 190 -11.17 -5.26 7.70
N TRP A 191 -12.13 -4.70 6.98
CA TRP A 191 -12.52 -3.30 7.09
C TRP A 191 -13.10 -2.89 8.46
N LEU A 192 -13.54 -3.88 9.27
CA LEU A 192 -14.02 -3.70 10.64
C LEU A 192 -12.91 -3.74 11.71
N ASN A 193 -11.74 -4.27 11.34
CA ASN A 193 -10.64 -4.46 12.27
C ASN A 193 -9.31 -4.03 11.64
N PRO A 194 -8.76 -2.86 12.05
CA PRO A 194 -7.50 -2.35 11.50
C PRO A 194 -6.30 -3.26 11.79
N ASP A 195 -6.38 -4.16 12.75
CA ASP A 195 -5.29 -5.05 13.14
C ASP A 195 -5.46 -6.50 12.60
N SER A 196 -6.39 -6.73 11.67
CA SER A 196 -6.71 -8.09 11.17
C SER A 196 -5.61 -8.74 10.31
N ASN A 197 -4.51 -8.05 10.06
CA ASN A 197 -3.29 -8.59 9.45
C ASN A 197 -2.21 -8.98 10.47
N GLU A 198 -2.53 -9.10 11.74
CA GLU A 198 -1.58 -9.41 12.83
C GLU A 198 -0.74 -10.66 12.53
N SER A 199 -1.29 -11.67 11.86
CA SER A 199 -0.54 -12.87 11.44
C SER A 199 0.65 -12.57 10.52
N PHE A 200 0.68 -11.41 9.85
CA PHE A 200 1.77 -10.95 9.00
C PHE A 200 2.72 -9.96 9.71
N ALA A 201 2.50 -9.67 11.00
CA ALA A 201 3.35 -8.76 11.75
C ALA A 201 4.74 -9.34 12.00
N LYS A 202 4.80 -10.63 12.31
CA LYS A 202 6.04 -11.32 12.70
C LYS A 202 6.87 -11.73 11.48
N MET A 203 8.18 -11.71 11.68
CA MET A 203 9.11 -12.30 10.72
C MET A 203 8.88 -13.81 10.67
N PRO A 204 8.79 -14.42 9.46
CA PRO A 204 8.72 -15.87 9.34
C PRO A 204 10.06 -16.51 9.71
N GLU A 205 10.10 -17.84 9.81
CA GLU A 205 11.36 -18.56 9.91
C GLU A 205 12.19 -18.33 8.62
N LEU A 206 13.33 -17.67 8.77
CA LEU A 206 14.17 -17.25 7.64
C LEU A 206 15.16 -18.32 7.20
N LEU A 207 15.51 -19.25 8.11
CA LEU A 207 16.53 -20.25 7.92
C LEU A 207 15.88 -21.63 7.78
N GLY A 208 16.53 -22.54 7.08
CA GLY A 208 16.02 -23.90 6.90
C GLY A 208 16.26 -24.45 5.50
N ALA A 209 15.48 -25.48 5.14
CA ALA A 209 15.58 -26.15 3.84
C ALA A 209 15.28 -25.21 2.66
N HIS A 210 14.35 -24.27 2.87
CA HIS A 210 13.95 -23.26 1.89
C HIS A 210 14.13 -21.86 2.51
N PRO A 211 15.35 -21.29 2.44
CA PRO A 211 15.63 -20.01 3.08
C PRO A 211 14.80 -18.89 2.46
N ILE A 212 14.42 -17.95 3.30
CA ILE A 212 13.63 -16.75 2.94
C ILE A 212 14.52 -15.51 3.06
N CYS A 213 14.45 -14.63 2.08
CA CYS A 213 15.15 -13.34 2.11
C CYS A 213 14.56 -12.45 3.22
N PRO A 214 15.37 -12.01 4.22
CA PRO A 214 14.86 -11.20 5.33
C PRO A 214 14.35 -9.81 4.92
N VAL A 215 14.69 -9.36 3.70
CA VAL A 215 14.29 -8.03 3.21
C VAL A 215 12.92 -8.02 2.56
N CYS A 216 12.59 -9.05 1.75
CA CYS A 216 11.32 -9.06 0.99
C CYS A 216 10.42 -10.27 1.29
N LEU A 217 10.87 -11.18 2.15
CA LEU A 217 10.18 -12.42 2.55
C LEU A 217 9.89 -13.38 1.39
N MET A 218 10.58 -13.21 0.26
CA MET A 218 10.55 -14.14 -0.88
C MET A 218 11.62 -15.23 -0.71
N GLY A 219 11.50 -16.30 -1.49
CA GLY A 219 12.55 -17.33 -1.54
C GLY A 219 13.92 -16.74 -1.86
N ALA A 220 14.94 -17.19 -1.14
CA ALA A 220 16.30 -16.70 -1.26
C ALA A 220 17.18 -17.61 -2.11
N ASP A 221 18.18 -17.03 -2.78
CA ASP A 221 19.26 -17.74 -3.48
C ASP A 221 20.38 -18.05 -2.48
N ARG A 222 20.75 -19.33 -2.33
CA ARG A 222 21.81 -19.77 -1.41
C ARG A 222 23.19 -19.29 -1.80
N THR A 223 23.39 -18.83 -3.02
CA THR A 223 24.67 -18.26 -3.48
C THR A 223 24.89 -16.83 -3.01
N ILE A 224 23.81 -16.14 -2.60
CA ILE A 224 23.85 -14.74 -2.13
C ILE A 224 23.63 -14.74 -0.61
N SER A 225 24.69 -14.68 0.17
CA SER A 225 24.61 -14.81 1.63
C SER A 225 25.40 -13.74 2.38
N SER A 226 25.08 -13.56 3.65
CA SER A 226 25.82 -12.76 4.61
C SER A 226 25.72 -13.37 6.01
N ASN A 227 26.82 -13.32 6.76
CA ASN A 227 26.83 -13.73 8.16
C ASN A 227 26.43 -12.57 9.06
N TYR A 228 25.50 -12.83 9.98
CA TYR A 228 25.09 -11.84 10.97
C TYR A 228 24.72 -12.53 12.30
N LYS A 229 25.33 -12.11 13.42
CA LYS A 229 25.10 -12.65 14.78
C LYS A 229 25.16 -14.18 14.85
N GLY A 230 26.15 -14.78 14.17
CA GLY A 230 26.38 -16.24 14.18
C GLY A 230 25.51 -17.05 13.23
N ASN A 231 24.59 -16.44 12.50
CA ASN A 231 23.74 -17.09 11.51
C ASN A 231 24.12 -16.66 10.09
N THR A 232 23.92 -17.56 9.11
CA THR A 232 24.08 -17.25 7.69
C THR A 232 22.69 -16.99 7.09
N TYR A 233 22.43 -15.74 6.67
CA TYR A 233 21.23 -15.34 5.98
C TYR A 233 21.44 -15.35 4.48
N TYR A 234 20.39 -15.69 3.74
CA TYR A 234 20.37 -15.77 2.28
C TYR A 234 19.44 -14.72 1.70
N PHE A 235 19.74 -14.25 0.49
CA PHE A 235 19.02 -13.14 -0.14
C PHE A 235 18.58 -13.49 -1.55
N CYS A 236 17.49 -12.91 -2.04
CA CYS A 236 17.03 -13.11 -3.41
C CYS A 236 17.81 -12.28 -4.43
N SER A 237 18.58 -11.26 -4.00
CA SER A 237 19.42 -10.41 -4.84
C SER A 237 20.57 -9.79 -4.04
N THR A 238 21.59 -9.31 -4.76
CA THR A 238 22.70 -8.54 -4.16
C THR A 238 22.21 -7.24 -3.54
N ASP A 239 21.25 -6.56 -4.15
CA ASP A 239 20.68 -5.31 -3.63
C ASP A 239 20.01 -5.51 -2.27
N HIS A 240 19.30 -6.63 -2.08
CA HIS A 240 18.69 -6.96 -0.79
C HIS A 240 19.74 -7.35 0.25
N LYS A 241 20.82 -8.04 -0.14
CA LYS A 241 21.95 -8.29 0.74
C LYS A 241 22.58 -6.96 1.20
N ASP A 242 22.85 -6.04 0.28
CA ASP A 242 23.46 -4.75 0.60
C ASP A 242 22.54 -3.89 1.48
N MET A 243 21.23 -3.91 1.20
CA MET A 243 20.23 -3.24 2.04
C MET A 243 20.23 -3.81 3.46
N PHE A 244 20.21 -5.13 3.61
CA PHE A 244 20.27 -5.78 4.91
C PHE A 244 21.54 -5.38 5.67
N GLN A 245 22.71 -5.43 5.02
CA GLN A 245 23.98 -5.10 5.65
C GLN A 245 24.06 -3.64 6.14
N LYS A 246 23.41 -2.72 5.43
CA LYS A 246 23.34 -1.30 5.81
C LYS A 246 22.33 -1.01 6.93
N HIS A 247 21.32 -1.85 7.11
CA HIS A 247 20.17 -1.61 8.00
C HIS A 247 19.92 -2.80 8.94
N THR A 248 20.98 -3.39 9.51
CA THR A 248 20.84 -4.49 10.49
C THR A 248 20.12 -4.07 11.77
N ASP A 249 20.13 -2.78 12.09
CA ASP A 249 19.38 -2.18 13.20
C ASP A 249 17.86 -2.36 13.03
N VAL A 250 17.36 -2.24 11.80
CA VAL A 250 15.94 -2.53 11.48
C VAL A 250 15.61 -3.99 11.74
N PHE A 251 16.51 -4.89 11.33
CA PHE A 251 16.34 -6.33 11.57
C PHE A 251 16.29 -6.66 13.07
N ASP A 252 17.23 -6.10 13.84
CA ASP A 252 17.28 -6.28 15.27
C ASP A 252 16.03 -5.76 15.99
N ARG A 253 15.56 -4.59 15.56
CA ARG A 253 14.32 -4.03 16.08
C ARG A 253 13.13 -4.94 15.81
N PHE A 254 12.99 -5.49 14.58
CA PHE A 254 11.89 -6.39 14.25
C PHE A 254 11.92 -7.67 15.08
N LEU A 255 13.11 -8.26 15.29
CA LEU A 255 13.25 -9.43 16.14
C LEU A 255 12.91 -9.14 17.61
N ALA A 256 13.28 -7.95 18.11
CA ALA A 256 12.94 -7.55 19.47
C ALA A 256 11.44 -7.33 19.66
N GLU A 257 10.77 -6.68 18.69
CA GLU A 257 9.31 -6.51 18.68
C GLU A 257 8.59 -7.87 18.65
N ASP A 258 9.06 -8.80 17.80
CA ASP A 258 8.49 -10.16 17.70
C ASP A 258 8.64 -10.96 18.98
N ALA A 259 9.75 -10.79 19.73
CA ALA A 259 9.97 -11.45 21.01
C ALA A 259 9.05 -10.92 22.10
N VAL A 260 8.75 -9.61 22.11
CA VAL A 260 7.79 -9.01 23.07
C VAL A 260 6.36 -9.48 22.79
N ALA A 261 5.97 -9.60 21.53
CA ALA A 261 4.62 -10.06 21.14
C ALA A 261 4.40 -11.58 21.35
N ALA A 262 5.43 -12.33 21.73
CA ALA A 262 5.35 -13.78 22.02
C ALA A 262 5.16 -14.10 23.51
N ASN A 263 5.33 -13.10 24.40
CA ASN A 263 5.15 -13.18 25.87
C ASN A 263 3.81 -12.56 26.29
#